data_e3f6835d75148aa8fcfd2cd6fd924b66
#
_entry.id   e3f6835d75148aa8fcfd2cd6fd924b66
#
_cell.length_a   1.000
_cell.length_b   1.000
_cell.length_c   1.000
_cell.angle_alpha   90.00
_cell.angle_beta   90.00
_cell.angle_gamma   90.00
#
_symmetry.space_group_name_H-M   'P 1'
#
loop_
_entity.id
_entity.type
_entity.pdbx_description
1 polymer ?
#
loop_
_entity_poly.entity_id
_entity_poly.type
_entity_poly.pdbx_seq_one_letter_code
_entity_poly.pdbx_strand_id
1 'polypeptide(L)'
;MNNIKKFKRIHVIVMDSVGIGETPDADKFDDIGANTLLHISTAKNGLNVPNLERLGLSNIYKLKGVNTVHPSLGYYTKMQEASCGKDTMTGHWEMMGLYIDKPFQVFPDGFPDDLIAQIEKFSGRKIVGNCPASGTEIIKQYGEHQLKTGDLIVYTSADSVLQIAAHEEIIPLEELYRICQFCRDITREGKYQLGRIIARPYVGTCKEDFTRTSNSHDYAL
;
A
#
# COMPACT_ATOMS: atom_id res chain seq x y z
N MET A 1 30.05 -9.20 -32.60
CA MET A 1 29.60 -8.88 -31.25
C MET A 1 28.83 -7.59 -31.33
N ASN A 2 27.51 -7.65 -31.14
CA ASN A 2 26.67 -6.44 -31.18
C ASN A 2 27.04 -5.54 -30.00
N ASN A 3 27.47 -4.31 -30.30
CA ASN A 3 27.71 -3.28 -29.30
C ASN A 3 26.38 -2.93 -28.63
N ILE A 4 26.07 -3.60 -27.53
CA ILE A 4 24.91 -3.25 -26.68
C ILE A 4 25.21 -1.88 -26.11
N LYS A 5 24.42 -0.88 -26.52
CA LYS A 5 24.51 0.48 -26.03
C LYS A 5 24.27 0.48 -24.51
N LYS A 6 25.31 0.71 -23.71
CA LYS A 6 25.17 0.78 -22.24
C LYS A 6 24.48 2.07 -21.86
N PHE A 7 23.31 1.95 -21.21
CA PHE A 7 22.63 3.11 -20.62
C PHE A 7 23.37 3.54 -19.36
N LYS A 8 23.59 4.85 -19.22
CA LYS A 8 24.22 5.43 -18.03
C LYS A 8 23.21 5.64 -16.88
N ARG A 9 21.92 5.73 -17.20
CA ARG A 9 20.85 5.97 -16.24
C ARG A 9 19.54 5.36 -16.76
N ILE A 10 18.80 4.73 -15.87
CA ILE A 10 17.46 4.19 -16.12
C ILE A 10 16.55 4.81 -15.06
N HIS A 11 15.38 5.28 -15.48
CA HIS A 11 14.33 5.78 -14.59
C HIS A 11 13.14 4.83 -14.67
N VAL A 12 12.72 4.32 -13.52
CA VAL A 12 11.48 3.52 -13.39
C VAL A 12 10.44 4.42 -12.73
N ILE A 13 9.30 4.60 -13.39
CA ILE A 13 8.18 5.38 -12.88
C ILE A 13 7.03 4.40 -12.66
N VAL A 14 6.68 4.18 -11.40
CA VAL A 14 5.55 3.35 -11.00
C VAL A 14 4.37 4.26 -10.68
N MET A 15 3.27 4.08 -11.39
CA MET A 15 2.01 4.76 -11.09
C MET A 15 1.22 3.91 -10.10
N ASP A 16 1.02 4.44 -8.90
CA ASP A 16 0.28 3.76 -7.84
C ASP A 16 -1.17 3.49 -8.25
N SER A 17 -1.65 2.30 -7.92
CA SER A 17 -3.03 1.84 -8.14
C SER A 17 -3.49 1.85 -9.61
N VAL A 18 -2.57 1.81 -10.58
CA VAL A 18 -2.88 1.82 -12.01
C VAL A 18 -2.71 0.44 -12.62
N GLY A 19 -3.85 -0.16 -13.02
CA GLY A 19 -3.88 -1.44 -13.73
C GLY A 19 -4.57 -1.33 -15.10
N ILE A 20 -4.19 -2.22 -16.02
CA ILE A 20 -4.74 -2.29 -17.40
C ILE A 20 -5.24 -3.70 -17.72
N GLY A 21 -6.32 -4.09 -17.07
CA GLY A 21 -6.94 -5.41 -17.14
C GLY A 21 -6.53 -6.32 -15.98
N GLU A 22 -7.36 -7.33 -15.78
CA GLU A 22 -7.16 -8.35 -14.75
C GLU A 22 -6.03 -9.33 -15.11
N THR A 23 -5.50 -10.01 -14.10
CA THR A 23 -4.58 -11.14 -14.27
C THR A 23 -5.34 -12.45 -14.40
N PRO A 24 -4.74 -13.53 -14.96
CA PRO A 24 -5.39 -14.84 -15.10
C PRO A 24 -5.85 -15.50 -13.80
N ASP A 25 -5.33 -15.06 -12.67
CA ASP A 25 -5.64 -15.56 -11.33
C ASP A 25 -6.45 -14.56 -10.50
N ALA A 26 -7.10 -13.59 -11.14
CA ALA A 26 -7.91 -12.57 -10.50
C ALA A 26 -9.05 -13.14 -9.64
N ASP A 27 -9.54 -14.34 -9.98
CA ASP A 27 -10.54 -15.08 -9.21
C ASP A 27 -10.09 -15.43 -7.79
N LYS A 28 -8.79 -15.65 -7.59
CA LYS A 28 -8.21 -15.95 -6.26
C LYS A 28 -8.19 -14.75 -5.32
N PHE A 29 -8.32 -13.54 -5.88
CA PHE A 29 -8.15 -12.27 -5.17
C PHE A 29 -9.41 -11.40 -5.20
N ASP A 30 -10.52 -11.93 -5.70
CA ASP A 30 -11.79 -11.18 -5.89
C ASP A 30 -11.60 -9.94 -6.81
N ASP A 31 -10.73 -10.06 -7.81
CA ASP A 31 -10.35 -8.98 -8.73
C ASP A 31 -10.88 -9.18 -10.17
N ILE A 32 -11.83 -10.09 -10.35
CA ILE A 32 -12.44 -10.31 -11.68
C ILE A 32 -13.03 -9.01 -12.21
N GLY A 33 -12.67 -8.65 -13.44
CA GLY A 33 -13.09 -7.40 -14.08
C GLY A 33 -12.26 -6.18 -13.72
N ALA A 34 -11.20 -6.32 -12.92
CA ALA A 34 -10.33 -5.21 -12.54
C ALA A 34 -9.65 -4.57 -13.77
N ASN A 35 -9.91 -3.29 -14.00
CA ASN A 35 -9.27 -2.51 -15.06
C ASN A 35 -9.38 -1.01 -14.75
N THR A 36 -8.47 -0.49 -13.95
CA THR A 36 -8.48 0.90 -13.47
C THR A 36 -8.55 1.91 -14.62
N LEU A 37 -7.71 1.76 -15.64
CA LEU A 37 -7.66 2.70 -16.76
C LEU A 37 -8.93 2.66 -17.60
N LEU A 38 -9.51 1.48 -17.86
CA LEU A 38 -10.77 1.36 -18.56
C LEU A 38 -11.90 2.05 -17.79
N HIS A 39 -12.02 1.75 -16.50
CA HIS A 39 -13.09 2.30 -15.66
C HIS A 39 -12.99 3.82 -15.55
N ILE A 40 -11.79 4.37 -15.34
CA ILE A 40 -11.57 5.83 -15.31
C ILE A 40 -11.92 6.45 -16.66
N SER A 41 -11.47 5.86 -17.79
CA SER A 41 -11.75 6.39 -19.12
C SER A 41 -13.23 6.44 -19.42
N THR A 42 -13.99 5.45 -18.94
CA THR A 42 -15.44 5.38 -19.10
C THR A 42 -16.17 6.36 -18.19
N ALA A 43 -15.82 6.39 -16.90
CA ALA A 43 -16.47 7.25 -15.89
C ALA A 43 -16.24 8.74 -16.15
N LYS A 44 -15.10 9.13 -16.71
CA LYS A 44 -14.75 10.52 -17.02
C LYS A 44 -15.04 10.91 -18.47
N ASN A 45 -15.76 10.07 -19.20
CA ASN A 45 -16.09 10.29 -20.63
C ASN A 45 -14.85 10.41 -21.54
N GLY A 46 -13.74 9.85 -21.14
CA GLY A 46 -12.47 9.77 -21.85
C GLY A 46 -11.29 10.26 -21.02
N LEU A 47 -10.11 9.75 -21.35
CA LEU A 47 -8.84 10.18 -20.78
C LEU A 47 -8.15 11.15 -21.74
N ASN A 48 -7.49 12.17 -21.18
CA ASN A 48 -6.60 13.05 -21.91
C ASN A 48 -5.16 12.83 -21.43
N VAL A 49 -4.45 11.93 -22.08
CA VAL A 49 -3.08 11.51 -21.74
C VAL A 49 -2.18 11.46 -22.97
N PRO A 50 -1.93 12.62 -23.64
CA PRO A 50 -1.34 12.67 -24.97
C PRO A 50 0.07 12.06 -25.04
N ASN A 51 0.86 12.13 -23.97
CA ASN A 51 2.18 11.53 -23.93
C ASN A 51 2.12 10.00 -23.84
N LEU A 52 1.23 9.45 -23.03
CA LEU A 52 1.02 8.00 -22.92
C LEU A 52 0.37 7.44 -24.20
N GLU A 53 -0.52 8.21 -24.86
CA GLU A 53 -1.05 7.89 -26.18
C GLU A 53 0.08 7.70 -27.19
N ARG A 54 0.99 8.67 -27.32
CA ARG A 54 2.15 8.61 -28.24
C ARG A 54 3.08 7.43 -27.92
N LEU A 55 3.18 7.01 -26.66
CA LEU A 55 3.93 5.83 -26.23
C LEU A 55 3.21 4.51 -26.51
N GLY A 56 1.93 4.55 -26.91
CA GLY A 56 1.17 3.36 -27.31
C GLY A 56 0.27 2.77 -26.23
N LEU A 57 -0.14 3.55 -25.23
CA LEU A 57 -0.99 3.06 -24.13
C LEU A 57 -2.24 2.34 -24.65
N SER A 58 -2.98 2.94 -25.59
CA SER A 58 -4.21 2.36 -26.13
C SER A 58 -3.98 1.19 -27.12
N ASN A 59 -2.73 0.89 -27.45
CA ASN A 59 -2.38 -0.32 -28.20
C ASN A 59 -2.36 -1.56 -27.27
N ILE A 60 -2.21 -1.39 -25.96
CA ILE A 60 -2.33 -2.47 -24.97
C ILE A 60 -3.80 -2.81 -24.74
N TYR A 61 -4.63 -1.79 -24.54
CA TYR A 61 -6.07 -1.92 -24.29
C TYR A 61 -6.79 -0.67 -24.79
N LYS A 62 -7.90 -0.83 -25.50
CA LYS A 62 -8.68 0.31 -26.01
C LYS A 62 -9.28 1.12 -24.88
N LEU A 63 -8.89 2.40 -24.79
CA LEU A 63 -9.36 3.33 -23.78
C LEU A 63 -10.13 4.48 -24.45
N LYS A 64 -11.22 4.91 -23.85
CA LYS A 64 -11.99 6.04 -24.36
C LYS A 64 -11.18 7.33 -24.24
N GLY A 65 -11.08 8.09 -25.33
CA GLY A 65 -10.31 9.34 -25.40
C GLY A 65 -8.81 9.18 -25.66
N VAL A 66 -8.34 7.94 -25.88
CA VAL A 66 -6.93 7.67 -26.22
C VAL A 66 -6.88 6.83 -27.49
N ASN A 67 -6.20 7.35 -28.51
CA ASN A 67 -6.11 6.68 -29.80
C ASN A 67 -5.02 5.61 -29.81
N THR A 68 -5.21 4.59 -30.66
CA THR A 68 -4.10 3.70 -31.04
C THR A 68 -3.15 4.42 -31.99
N VAL A 69 -1.86 4.20 -31.85
CA VAL A 69 -0.83 4.89 -32.64
C VAL A 69 0.15 3.91 -33.26
N HIS A 70 0.47 4.12 -34.54
CA HIS A 70 1.46 3.34 -35.28
C HIS A 70 2.25 4.28 -36.25
N PRO A 71 3.59 4.35 -36.14
CA PRO A 71 4.42 3.75 -35.08
C PRO A 71 4.27 4.48 -33.73
N SER A 72 4.44 3.74 -32.64
CA SER A 72 4.53 4.35 -31.30
C SER A 72 5.93 4.93 -31.05
N LEU A 73 6.03 5.92 -30.16
CA LEU A 73 7.32 6.50 -29.77
C LEU A 73 8.13 5.61 -28.82
N GLY A 74 7.51 4.59 -28.25
CA GLY A 74 8.15 3.66 -27.32
C GLY A 74 7.70 2.23 -27.53
N TYR A 75 8.19 1.35 -26.67
CA TYR A 75 7.72 -0.02 -26.58
C TYR A 75 6.65 -0.12 -25.51
N TYR A 76 5.64 -0.92 -25.74
CA TYR A 76 4.55 -1.17 -24.81
C TYR A 76 4.29 -2.66 -24.70
N THR A 77 3.94 -3.11 -23.50
CA THR A 77 3.57 -4.49 -23.22
C THR A 77 2.68 -4.57 -21.99
N LYS A 78 2.03 -5.70 -21.80
CA LYS A 78 1.38 -6.10 -20.55
C LYS A 78 2.22 -7.21 -19.96
N MET A 79 2.57 -7.08 -18.68
CA MET A 79 3.25 -8.12 -17.91
C MET A 79 2.28 -8.68 -16.89
N GLN A 80 2.47 -9.95 -16.54
CA GLN A 80 1.78 -10.62 -15.46
C GLN A 80 2.77 -10.85 -14.33
N GLU A 81 2.33 -10.60 -13.09
CA GLU A 81 3.07 -10.97 -11.91
C GLU A 81 3.17 -12.49 -11.80
N ALA A 82 4.35 -13.00 -11.45
CA ALA A 82 4.62 -14.42 -11.27
C ALA A 82 4.68 -14.80 -9.79
N SER A 83 4.95 -13.84 -8.91
CA SER A 83 5.00 -14.04 -7.46
C SER A 83 3.63 -14.35 -6.88
N CYS A 84 3.62 -15.06 -5.74
CA CYS A 84 2.41 -15.48 -5.04
C CYS A 84 1.99 -14.45 -3.99
N GLY A 85 1.46 -13.31 -4.37
CA GLY A 85 1.00 -12.34 -3.40
C GLY A 85 0.29 -11.18 -4.06
N LYS A 86 -0.61 -10.52 -3.34
CA LYS A 86 -1.35 -9.35 -3.82
C LYS A 86 -0.93 -8.07 -3.09
N ASP A 87 0.14 -8.09 -2.37
CA ASP A 87 0.58 -6.93 -1.62
C ASP A 87 1.59 -6.07 -2.41
N THR A 88 1.63 -4.79 -2.06
CA THR A 88 2.51 -3.81 -2.70
C THR A 88 3.98 -4.19 -2.67
N MET A 89 4.46 -4.82 -1.60
CA MET A 89 5.87 -5.22 -1.45
C MET A 89 6.24 -6.30 -2.46
N THR A 90 5.40 -7.33 -2.60
CA THR A 90 5.60 -8.42 -3.57
C THR A 90 5.76 -7.88 -4.98
N GLY A 91 4.84 -7.03 -5.44
CA GLY A 91 4.92 -6.44 -6.78
C GLY A 91 6.16 -5.57 -7.00
N HIS A 92 6.54 -4.74 -6.02
CA HIS A 92 7.75 -3.92 -6.14
C HIS A 92 9.03 -4.75 -6.17
N TRP A 93 9.11 -5.78 -5.35
CA TRP A 93 10.28 -6.66 -5.33
C TRP A 93 10.40 -7.47 -6.61
N GLU A 94 9.29 -7.95 -7.18
CA GLU A 94 9.31 -8.65 -8.46
C GLU A 94 9.75 -7.73 -9.61
N MET A 95 9.30 -6.49 -9.67
CA MET A 95 9.79 -5.51 -10.64
C MET A 95 11.31 -5.29 -10.54
N MET A 96 11.90 -5.49 -9.35
CA MET A 96 13.35 -5.41 -9.12
C MET A 96 14.06 -6.77 -9.27
N GLY A 97 13.33 -7.82 -9.67
CA GLY A 97 13.88 -9.13 -9.98
C GLY A 97 13.87 -10.14 -8.82
N LEU A 98 13.16 -9.84 -7.73
CA LEU A 98 12.99 -10.76 -6.61
C LEU A 98 11.64 -11.47 -6.70
N TYR A 99 11.66 -12.77 -6.96
CA TYR A 99 10.47 -13.61 -6.96
C TYR A 99 10.08 -14.04 -5.53
N ILE A 100 8.79 -13.93 -5.21
CA ILE A 100 8.22 -14.29 -3.90
C ILE A 100 7.36 -15.54 -4.07
N ASP A 101 7.79 -16.64 -3.47
CA ASP A 101 7.11 -17.93 -3.50
C ASP A 101 6.10 -18.13 -2.36
N LYS A 102 6.21 -17.35 -1.28
CA LYS A 102 5.31 -17.38 -0.12
C LYS A 102 4.76 -15.98 0.13
N PRO A 103 3.44 -15.78 -0.05
CA PRO A 103 2.84 -14.47 0.18
C PRO A 103 2.97 -14.07 1.64
N PHE A 104 3.09 -12.78 1.89
CA PHE A 104 3.01 -12.24 3.25
C PHE A 104 1.63 -12.48 3.85
N GLN A 105 1.56 -12.60 5.17
CA GLN A 105 0.29 -12.76 5.85
C GLN A 105 -0.54 -11.48 5.78
N VAL A 106 -1.84 -11.66 5.56
CA VAL A 106 -2.85 -10.60 5.65
C VAL A 106 -3.82 -10.92 6.80
N PHE A 107 -4.44 -9.89 7.35
CA PHE A 107 -5.28 -10.01 8.55
C PHE A 107 -6.66 -9.38 8.30
N PRO A 108 -7.53 -10.02 7.51
CA PRO A 108 -8.83 -9.45 7.13
C PRO A 108 -9.78 -9.21 8.30
N ASP A 109 -9.59 -9.91 9.42
CA ASP A 109 -10.41 -9.78 10.64
C ASP A 109 -9.68 -9.02 11.77
N GLY A 110 -8.51 -8.41 11.48
CA GLY A 110 -7.63 -7.83 12.49
C GLY A 110 -6.56 -8.80 12.99
N PHE A 111 -5.63 -8.28 13.77
CA PHE A 111 -4.49 -9.06 14.29
C PHE A 111 -4.92 -9.98 15.44
N PRO A 112 -4.29 -11.16 15.56
CA PRO A 112 -4.56 -12.09 16.67
C PRO A 112 -4.25 -11.49 18.05
N ASP A 113 -5.02 -11.92 19.05
CA ASP A 113 -4.96 -11.40 20.42
C ASP A 113 -3.56 -11.51 21.04
N ASP A 114 -2.82 -12.57 20.74
CA ASP A 114 -1.47 -12.76 21.27
C ASP A 114 -0.44 -11.78 20.65
N LEU A 115 -0.63 -11.33 19.42
CA LEU A 115 0.18 -10.24 18.84
C LEU A 115 -0.19 -8.90 19.46
N ILE A 116 -1.48 -8.61 19.60
CA ILE A 116 -1.99 -7.41 20.27
C ILE A 116 -1.48 -7.33 21.70
N ALA A 117 -1.57 -8.41 22.48
CA ALA A 117 -1.08 -8.47 23.86
C ALA A 117 0.43 -8.19 23.99
N GLN A 118 1.23 -8.63 23.03
CA GLN A 118 2.67 -8.32 23.02
C GLN A 118 2.91 -6.81 22.82
N ILE A 119 2.17 -6.17 21.92
CA ILE A 119 2.28 -4.74 21.64
C ILE A 119 1.80 -3.92 22.86
N GLU A 120 0.66 -4.29 23.47
CA GLU A 120 0.16 -3.67 24.69
C GLU A 120 1.18 -3.76 25.85
N LYS A 121 1.75 -4.96 26.04
CA LYS A 121 2.76 -5.19 27.07
C LYS A 121 4.01 -4.34 26.88
N PHE A 122 4.47 -4.20 25.64
CA PHE A 122 5.67 -3.43 25.31
C PHE A 122 5.43 -1.93 25.42
N SER A 123 4.29 -1.46 24.90
CA SER A 123 3.95 -0.03 24.89
C SER A 123 3.46 0.47 26.26
N GLY A 124 2.89 -0.40 27.09
CA GLY A 124 2.17 -0.01 28.30
C GLY A 124 0.82 0.66 28.02
N ARG A 125 0.34 0.62 26.77
CA ARG A 125 -0.90 1.24 26.32
C ARG A 125 -1.88 0.20 25.84
N LYS A 126 -3.18 0.46 26.00
CA LYS A 126 -4.21 -0.36 25.40
C LYS A 126 -4.33 -0.11 23.90
N ILE A 127 -4.90 -1.05 23.17
CA ILE A 127 -5.10 -0.96 21.74
C ILE A 127 -6.61 -0.86 21.44
N VAL A 128 -6.94 0.05 20.52
CA VAL A 128 -8.28 0.19 19.93
C VAL A 128 -8.19 0.06 18.41
N GLY A 129 -9.30 -0.21 17.78
CA GLY A 129 -9.38 -0.46 16.33
C GLY A 129 -9.22 -1.94 16.03
N ASN A 130 -7.99 -2.40 15.81
CA ASN A 130 -7.64 -3.78 15.43
C ASN A 130 -8.55 -4.36 14.32
N CYS A 131 -8.73 -3.61 13.24
CA CYS A 131 -9.58 -4.00 12.11
C CYS A 131 -9.02 -3.47 10.80
N PRO A 132 -9.47 -4.00 9.64
CA PRO A 132 -9.21 -3.38 8.34
C PRO A 132 -9.90 -2.02 8.25
N ALA A 133 -9.16 -0.96 7.94
CA ALA A 133 -9.73 0.37 7.86
C ALA A 133 -8.91 1.33 6.97
N SER A 134 -9.59 2.36 6.45
CA SER A 134 -8.92 3.55 5.94
C SER A 134 -8.32 4.33 7.11
N GLY A 135 -7.06 4.75 6.99
CA GLY A 135 -6.41 5.48 8.07
C GLY A 135 -7.03 6.84 8.39
N THR A 136 -7.74 7.48 7.46
CA THR A 136 -8.50 8.71 7.74
C THR A 136 -9.77 8.41 8.52
N GLU A 137 -10.46 7.34 8.17
CA GLU A 137 -11.71 6.98 8.85
C GLU A 137 -11.47 6.45 10.26
N ILE A 138 -10.44 5.63 10.46
CA ILE A 138 -10.17 5.08 11.79
C ILE A 138 -9.68 6.16 12.76
N ILE A 139 -8.96 7.17 12.28
CA ILE A 139 -8.57 8.33 13.10
C ILE A 139 -9.81 9.14 13.51
N LYS A 140 -10.76 9.37 12.61
CA LYS A 140 -12.02 10.02 12.95
C LYS A 140 -12.85 9.22 13.97
N GLN A 141 -12.80 7.89 13.90
CA GLN A 141 -13.55 7.01 14.79
C GLN A 141 -12.97 6.95 16.21
N TYR A 142 -11.63 6.86 16.32
CA TYR A 142 -10.96 6.62 17.60
C TYR A 142 -10.08 7.77 18.09
N GLY A 143 -9.89 8.84 17.30
CA GLY A 143 -9.00 9.94 17.66
C GLY A 143 -9.41 10.64 18.95
N GLU A 144 -10.68 10.97 19.15
CA GLU A 144 -11.18 11.57 20.38
C GLU A 144 -11.06 10.63 21.60
N HIS A 145 -11.16 9.32 21.39
CA HIS A 145 -10.88 8.33 22.42
C HIS A 145 -9.39 8.37 22.80
N GLN A 146 -8.50 8.35 21.80
CA GLN A 146 -7.06 8.42 22.06
C GLN A 146 -6.63 9.71 22.78
N LEU A 147 -7.23 10.86 22.46
CA LEU A 147 -6.96 12.12 23.18
C LEU A 147 -7.25 12.01 24.68
N LYS A 148 -8.23 11.19 25.07
CA LYS A 148 -8.66 11.02 26.48
C LYS A 148 -7.91 9.92 27.21
N THR A 149 -7.54 8.84 26.53
CA THR A 149 -7.02 7.62 27.16
C THR A 149 -5.54 7.39 26.90
N GLY A 150 -5.03 7.88 25.77
CA GLY A 150 -3.69 7.57 25.29
C GLY A 150 -3.55 6.17 24.68
N ASP A 151 -4.65 5.49 24.36
CA ASP A 151 -4.63 4.18 23.74
C ASP A 151 -4.09 4.23 22.31
N LEU A 152 -3.43 3.17 21.84
CA LEU A 152 -2.94 3.08 20.49
C LEU A 152 -4.07 2.74 19.51
N ILE A 153 -4.14 3.42 18.39
CA ILE A 153 -5.04 3.05 17.29
C ILE A 153 -4.27 2.13 16.34
N VAL A 154 -4.53 0.82 16.39
CA VAL A 154 -3.91 -0.18 15.53
C VAL A 154 -4.91 -0.63 14.48
N TYR A 155 -4.47 -0.73 13.23
CA TYR A 155 -5.32 -1.16 12.14
C TYR A 155 -4.50 -1.77 10.99
N THR A 156 -5.17 -2.46 10.08
CA THR A 156 -4.60 -3.05 8.88
C THR A 156 -5.32 -2.57 7.61
N SER A 157 -4.96 -3.12 6.48
CA SER A 157 -5.66 -2.96 5.19
C SER A 157 -5.67 -4.31 4.44
N ALA A 158 -5.99 -4.30 3.15
CA ALA A 158 -5.89 -5.49 2.31
C ALA A 158 -4.45 -5.97 2.11
N ASP A 159 -3.47 -5.08 2.32
CA ASP A 159 -2.04 -5.42 2.26
C ASP A 159 -1.56 -6.08 3.55
N SER A 160 -0.36 -6.71 3.48
CA SER A 160 0.35 -7.22 4.65
C SER A 160 0.99 -6.09 5.46
N VAL A 161 0.19 -5.37 6.21
CA VAL A 161 0.62 -4.16 6.92
C VAL A 161 -0.04 -4.01 8.29
N LEU A 162 0.76 -3.63 9.29
CA LEU A 162 0.30 -3.15 10.59
C LEU A 162 0.55 -1.64 10.66
N GLN A 163 -0.49 -0.88 10.91
CA GLN A 163 -0.42 0.57 10.99
C GLN A 163 -0.80 1.04 12.40
N ILE A 164 -0.05 1.98 12.94
CA ILE A 164 -0.31 2.58 14.26
C ILE A 164 -0.54 4.06 14.07
N ALA A 165 -1.78 4.51 14.27
CA ALA A 165 -2.08 5.94 14.30
C ALA A 165 -1.93 6.49 15.73
N ALA A 166 -1.26 7.61 15.85
CA ALA A 166 -0.98 8.25 17.14
C ALA A 166 -1.00 9.78 17.02
N HIS A 167 -1.71 10.42 17.96
CA HIS A 167 -1.72 11.87 18.07
C HIS A 167 -0.38 12.36 18.67
N GLU A 168 0.31 13.26 17.98
CA GLU A 168 1.68 13.67 18.33
C GLU A 168 1.83 14.29 19.73
N GLU A 169 0.80 14.96 20.22
CA GLU A 169 0.81 15.56 21.57
C GLU A 169 0.50 14.54 22.69
N ILE A 170 -0.11 13.40 22.36
CA ILE A 170 -0.50 12.36 23.31
C ILE A 170 0.53 11.24 23.37
N ILE A 171 1.04 10.86 22.20
CA ILE A 171 2.05 9.82 22.03
C ILE A 171 3.19 10.44 21.22
N PRO A 172 4.29 10.84 21.88
CA PRO A 172 5.43 11.46 21.22
C PRO A 172 5.97 10.60 20.07
N LEU A 173 6.48 11.23 19.02
CA LEU A 173 7.00 10.54 17.83
C LEU A 173 8.05 9.48 18.16
N GLU A 174 8.95 9.77 19.11
CA GLU A 174 9.98 8.81 19.56
C GLU A 174 9.37 7.55 20.16
N GLU A 175 8.29 7.70 20.94
CA GLU A 175 7.55 6.57 21.51
C GLU A 175 6.85 5.78 20.41
N LEU A 176 6.15 6.44 19.50
CA LEU A 176 5.49 5.81 18.36
C LEU A 176 6.49 5.02 17.52
N TYR A 177 7.62 5.61 17.18
CA TYR A 177 8.66 4.95 16.39
C TYR A 177 9.28 3.75 17.12
N ARG A 178 9.51 3.86 18.42
CA ARG A 178 9.98 2.73 19.24
C ARG A 178 8.99 1.57 19.24
N ILE A 179 7.69 1.87 19.33
CA ILE A 179 6.64 0.84 19.27
C ILE A 179 6.59 0.20 17.86
N CYS A 180 6.65 0.99 16.80
CA CYS A 180 6.67 0.47 15.44
C CYS A 180 7.91 -0.38 15.16
N GLN A 181 9.09 0.02 15.67
CA GLN A 181 10.30 -0.79 15.56
C GLN A 181 10.16 -2.12 16.31
N PHE A 182 9.60 -2.13 17.51
CA PHE A 182 9.29 -3.37 18.22
C PHE A 182 8.35 -4.26 17.43
N CYS A 183 7.27 -3.69 16.86
CA CYS A 183 6.37 -4.44 15.99
C CYS A 183 7.11 -5.06 14.79
N ARG A 184 8.04 -4.30 14.16
CA ARG A 184 8.87 -4.81 13.07
C ARG A 184 9.74 -6.00 13.53
N ASP A 185 10.36 -5.88 14.68
CA ASP A 185 11.28 -6.92 15.19
C ASP A 185 10.54 -8.24 15.46
N ILE A 186 9.34 -8.20 16.07
CA ILE A 186 8.56 -9.40 16.38
C ILE A 186 7.78 -9.96 15.19
N THR A 187 7.70 -9.22 14.06
CA THR A 187 6.98 -9.64 12.85
C THR A 187 7.88 -9.79 11.63
N ARG A 188 9.18 -9.71 11.79
CA ARG A 188 10.16 -9.90 10.70
C ARG A 188 10.14 -11.31 10.17
N GLU A 189 10.05 -12.26 11.08
CA GLU A 189 10.07 -13.71 10.81
C GLU A 189 9.10 -14.44 11.74
N GLY A 190 8.81 -15.70 11.46
CA GLY A 190 8.06 -16.57 12.36
C GLY A 190 6.56 -16.59 12.13
N LYS A 191 5.80 -16.64 13.23
CA LYS A 191 4.35 -16.86 13.22
C LYS A 191 3.57 -15.75 12.51
N TYR A 192 4.02 -14.50 12.61
CA TYR A 192 3.36 -13.32 12.07
C TYR A 192 4.31 -12.51 11.18
N GLN A 193 4.58 -13.01 9.99
CA GLN A 193 5.43 -12.29 9.05
C GLN A 193 4.64 -11.21 8.30
N LEU A 194 4.93 -9.95 8.61
CA LEU A 194 4.30 -8.79 7.98
C LEU A 194 5.25 -8.11 6.99
N GLY A 195 4.72 -7.67 5.87
CA GLY A 195 5.48 -6.91 4.87
C GLY A 195 5.92 -5.55 5.40
N ARG A 196 5.04 -4.81 6.07
CA ARG A 196 5.31 -3.46 6.56
C ARG A 196 4.73 -3.18 7.93
N ILE A 197 5.40 -2.31 8.69
CA ILE A 197 4.85 -1.64 9.87
C ILE A 197 4.90 -0.13 9.59
N ILE A 198 3.82 0.60 9.82
CA ILE A 198 3.77 2.02 9.48
C ILE A 198 3.35 2.86 10.68
N ALA A 199 4.18 3.81 11.05
CA ALA A 199 3.82 4.90 11.94
C ALA A 199 2.96 5.94 11.20
N ARG A 200 1.79 6.26 11.74
CA ARG A 200 0.82 7.20 11.17
C ARG A 200 0.49 8.32 12.16
N PRO A 201 1.43 9.24 12.42
CA PRO A 201 1.17 10.35 13.32
C PRO A 201 0.14 11.31 12.73
N TYR A 202 -0.65 11.93 13.62
CA TYR A 202 -1.65 12.93 13.27
C TYR A 202 -1.78 13.99 14.36
N VAL A 203 -2.44 15.08 14.03
CA VAL A 203 -2.76 16.20 14.92
C VAL A 203 -4.23 16.58 14.76
N GLY A 204 -4.74 17.44 15.63
CA GLY A 204 -6.12 17.93 15.61
C GLY A 204 -6.77 17.80 16.99
N THR A 205 -7.95 18.39 17.15
CA THR A 205 -8.65 18.46 18.45
C THR A 205 -9.95 17.68 18.46
N CYS A 206 -10.51 17.39 17.28
CA CYS A 206 -11.77 16.67 17.09
C CYS A 206 -11.77 15.94 15.73
N LYS A 207 -12.80 15.11 15.51
CA LYS A 207 -12.88 14.27 14.30
C LYS A 207 -12.96 15.06 12.99
N GLU A 208 -13.38 16.33 13.04
CA GLU A 208 -13.52 17.21 11.88
C GLU A 208 -12.17 17.81 11.42
N ASP A 209 -11.20 17.92 12.33
CA ASP A 209 -9.91 18.57 12.04
C ASP A 209 -8.70 17.63 12.10
N PHE A 210 -8.90 16.36 12.47
CA PHE A 210 -7.79 15.41 12.48
C PHE A 210 -7.10 15.30 11.13
N THR A 211 -5.80 15.58 11.13
CA THR A 211 -4.96 15.63 9.93
C THR A 211 -3.66 14.87 10.14
N ARG A 212 -3.31 14.00 9.20
CA ARG A 212 -2.02 13.30 9.20
C ARG A 212 -0.89 14.28 9.01
N THR A 213 0.21 14.03 9.69
CA THR A 213 1.44 14.82 9.55
C THR A 213 2.40 14.20 8.53
N SER A 214 3.43 14.93 8.15
CA SER A 214 4.52 14.44 7.31
C SER A 214 5.50 13.50 8.04
N ASN A 215 5.32 13.30 9.35
CA ASN A 215 6.17 12.46 10.20
C ASN A 215 5.83 10.94 10.11
N SER A 216 5.10 10.53 9.06
CA SER A 216 4.87 9.11 8.80
C SER A 216 6.18 8.39 8.51
N HIS A 217 6.35 7.19 9.10
CA HIS A 217 7.54 6.37 8.90
C HIS A 217 7.17 4.93 8.59
N ASP A 218 7.81 4.35 7.59
CA ASP A 218 7.55 2.98 7.10
C ASP A 218 8.74 2.07 7.45
N TYR A 219 8.47 1.00 8.19
CA TYR A 219 9.42 -0.05 8.56
C TYR A 219 9.15 -1.27 7.66
N ALA A 220 9.63 -1.23 6.44
CA ALA A 220 9.56 -2.35 5.51
C ALA A 220 10.53 -3.49 5.88
N LEU A 221 10.32 -4.67 5.26
CA LEU A 221 11.27 -5.80 5.34
C LEU A 221 12.53 -5.51 4.54
#